data_33cd0b5b356cec659c71875c1cd8527f
#
_entry.id   33cd0b5b356cec659c71875c1cd8527f
#
_cell.length_a   1.000
_cell.length_b   1.000
_cell.length_c   1.000
_cell.angle_alpha   90.00
_cell.angle_beta   90.00
_cell.angle_gamma   90.00
#
_symmetry.space_group_name_H-M   'P 1'
#
loop_
_entity.id
_entity.type
_entity.pdbx_description
1 polymer ?
#
loop_
_entity_poly.entity_id
_entity_poly.type
_entity_poly.pdbx_seq_one_letter_code
_entity_poly.pdbx_strand_id
1 'polypeptide(L)'
;STAIIGIGFVAVFQMVQYSVRSIDVSGERTKATYIVGTIAEDIYAFKNQEKGTDKFVDLLKDNQWKSEKCSDGSTPSYNQSNAYDNKIQKWNSRVSRDNIKCVDDQKDKKVLTMHQICHSGCSITKPQAHDKIYVGRMELNMQGGTKKKYLYFQVK
;
A
#
# COMPACT_ATOMS: atom_id res chain seq x y z
N SER A 1 -27.21 46.59 7.53
CA SER A 1 -25.82 46.32 7.06
C SER A 1 -25.15 45.18 7.80
N THR A 2 -25.47 44.86 9.05
CA THR A 2 -24.88 43.74 9.83
C THR A 2 -25.20 42.35 9.26
N ALA A 3 -26.38 42.15 8.66
CA ALA A 3 -26.77 40.87 8.05
C ALA A 3 -25.86 40.50 6.84
N ILE A 4 -25.49 41.47 6.03
CA ILE A 4 -24.64 41.24 4.84
C ILE A 4 -23.22 40.83 5.28
N ILE A 5 -22.70 41.46 6.33
CA ILE A 5 -21.36 41.11 6.89
C ILE A 5 -21.38 39.69 7.46
N GLY A 6 -22.46 39.29 8.14
CA GLY A 6 -22.64 37.94 8.67
C GLY A 6 -22.63 36.85 7.60
N ILE A 7 -23.36 37.07 6.50
CA ILE A 7 -23.45 36.15 5.36
C ILE A 7 -22.08 36.03 4.69
N GLY A 8 -21.38 37.15 4.49
CA GLY A 8 -20.02 37.17 3.94
C GLY A 8 -19.01 36.37 4.78
N PHE A 9 -19.08 36.50 6.11
CA PHE A 9 -18.18 35.80 7.02
C PHE A 9 -18.43 34.28 6.98
N VAL A 10 -19.69 33.84 6.97
CA VAL A 10 -20.02 32.41 6.85
C VAL A 10 -19.51 31.83 5.53
N ALA A 11 -19.65 32.54 4.43
CA ALA A 11 -19.16 32.10 3.13
C ALA A 11 -17.64 31.92 3.10
N VAL A 12 -16.89 32.88 3.66
CA VAL A 12 -15.42 32.79 3.77
C VAL A 12 -15.02 31.63 4.67
N PHE A 13 -15.69 31.42 5.78
CA PHE A 13 -15.40 30.31 6.71
C PHE A 13 -15.62 28.95 6.07
N GLN A 14 -16.70 28.79 5.30
CA GLN A 14 -16.94 27.54 4.54
C GLN A 14 -15.86 27.32 3.47
N MET A 15 -15.40 28.37 2.80
CA MET A 15 -14.32 28.27 1.81
C MET A 15 -13.00 27.82 2.45
N VAL A 16 -12.66 28.36 3.61
CA VAL A 16 -11.47 27.95 4.35
C VAL A 16 -11.56 26.49 4.78
N GLN A 17 -12.70 26.06 5.34
CA GLN A 17 -12.90 24.67 5.74
C GLN A 17 -12.78 23.71 4.55
N TYR A 18 -13.34 24.06 3.39
CA TYR A 18 -13.23 23.27 2.18
C TYR A 18 -11.77 23.17 1.70
N SER A 19 -11.04 24.28 1.74
CA SER A 19 -9.63 24.33 1.35
C SER A 19 -8.76 23.47 2.26
N VAL A 20 -8.92 23.54 3.57
CA VAL A 20 -8.19 22.72 4.55
C VAL A 20 -8.47 21.22 4.30
N ARG A 21 -9.75 20.88 4.13
CA ARG A 21 -10.13 19.49 3.84
C ARG A 21 -9.55 18.96 2.52
N SER A 22 -9.45 19.81 1.51
CA SER A 22 -8.84 19.46 0.22
C SER A 22 -7.35 19.20 0.35
N ILE A 23 -6.63 20.00 1.14
CA ILE A 23 -5.20 19.85 1.43
C ILE A 23 -4.95 18.54 2.17
N ASP A 24 -5.74 18.23 3.21
CA ASP A 24 -5.61 16.99 3.98
C ASP A 24 -5.78 15.76 3.07
N VAL A 25 -6.82 15.76 2.23
CA VAL A 25 -7.09 14.66 1.30
C VAL A 25 -5.96 14.49 0.28
N SER A 26 -5.41 15.59 -0.23
CA SER A 26 -4.28 15.56 -1.16
C SER A 26 -3.01 15.04 -0.48
N GLY A 27 -2.74 15.48 0.75
CA GLY A 27 -1.62 14.99 1.56
C GLY A 27 -1.67 13.49 1.82
N GLU A 28 -2.85 12.97 2.22
CA GLU A 28 -3.04 11.52 2.43
C GLU A 28 -2.82 10.72 1.14
N ARG A 29 -3.29 11.21 0.00
CA ARG A 29 -3.06 10.55 -1.30
C ARG A 29 -1.57 10.53 -1.69
N THR A 30 -0.85 11.61 -1.41
CA THR A 30 0.59 11.69 -1.68
C THR A 30 1.36 10.71 -0.81
N LYS A 31 1.07 10.66 0.50
CA LYS A 31 1.66 9.67 1.41
C LYS A 31 1.38 8.24 0.95
N ALA A 32 0.13 7.93 0.61
CA ALA A 32 -0.24 6.61 0.12
C ALA A 32 0.54 6.24 -1.16
N THR A 33 0.69 7.16 -2.10
CA THR A 33 1.44 6.94 -3.34
C THR A 33 2.92 6.67 -3.05
N TYR A 34 3.52 7.44 -2.14
CA TYR A 34 4.91 7.25 -1.73
C TYR A 34 5.14 5.89 -1.08
N ILE A 35 4.27 5.48 -0.15
CA ILE A 35 4.39 4.19 0.53
C ILE A 35 4.26 3.04 -0.45
N VAL A 36 3.29 3.10 -1.36
CA VAL A 36 3.11 2.07 -2.38
C VAL A 36 4.31 2.00 -3.32
N GLY A 37 4.85 3.16 -3.73
CA GLY A 37 6.07 3.23 -4.52
C GLY A 37 7.23 2.53 -3.81
N THR A 38 7.44 2.83 -2.54
CA THR A 38 8.51 2.19 -1.74
C THR A 38 8.32 0.67 -1.62
N ILE A 39 7.08 0.18 -1.46
CA ILE A 39 6.80 -1.26 -1.43
C ILE A 39 7.14 -1.90 -2.78
N ALA A 40 6.75 -1.28 -3.88
CA ALA A 40 7.05 -1.77 -5.22
C ALA A 40 8.58 -1.82 -5.48
N GLU A 41 9.31 -0.79 -5.06
CA GLU A 41 10.78 -0.75 -5.14
C GLU A 41 11.43 -1.83 -4.27
N ASP A 42 10.95 -2.02 -3.04
CA ASP A 42 11.42 -3.10 -2.16
C ASP A 42 11.20 -4.48 -2.83
N ILE A 43 10.05 -4.71 -3.44
CA ILE A 43 9.77 -5.98 -4.14
C ILE A 43 10.72 -6.16 -5.32
N TYR A 44 10.94 -5.11 -6.11
CA TYR A 44 11.84 -5.18 -7.25
C TYR A 44 13.29 -5.46 -6.82
N ALA A 45 13.75 -4.81 -5.76
CA ALA A 45 15.10 -4.99 -5.23
C ALA A 45 15.34 -6.40 -4.66
N PHE A 46 14.32 -6.99 -4.04
CA PHE A 46 14.45 -8.27 -3.33
C PHE A 46 13.81 -9.46 -4.04
N LYS A 47 13.34 -9.30 -5.27
CA LYS A 47 12.60 -10.32 -6.03
C LYS A 47 13.28 -11.69 -6.09
N ASN A 48 14.61 -11.74 -6.17
CA ASN A 48 15.40 -12.95 -6.28
C ASN A 48 15.93 -13.46 -4.93
N GLN A 49 15.63 -12.78 -3.83
CA GLN A 49 16.09 -13.22 -2.52
C GLN A 49 15.33 -14.46 -2.08
N GLU A 50 16.05 -15.45 -1.61
CA GLU A 50 15.46 -16.73 -1.22
C GLU A 50 15.14 -16.76 0.28
N LYS A 51 14.05 -17.41 0.63
CA LYS A 51 13.70 -17.86 1.97
C LYS A 51 13.50 -19.38 1.89
N GLY A 52 14.48 -20.16 2.31
CA GLY A 52 14.49 -21.59 2.05
C GLY A 52 14.69 -21.85 0.55
N THR A 53 13.74 -22.51 -0.08
CA THR A 53 13.74 -22.83 -1.52
C THR A 53 12.97 -21.84 -2.38
N ASP A 54 12.19 -20.95 -1.76
CA ASP A 54 11.26 -20.08 -2.48
C ASP A 54 11.80 -18.66 -2.62
N LYS A 55 11.61 -18.08 -3.80
CA LYS A 55 11.96 -16.68 -4.04
C LYS A 55 10.97 -15.75 -3.37
N PHE A 56 11.41 -14.56 -2.98
CA PHE A 56 10.60 -13.52 -2.35
C PHE A 56 9.29 -13.24 -3.09
N VAL A 57 9.33 -13.18 -4.42
CA VAL A 57 8.16 -12.91 -5.26
C VAL A 57 7.19 -14.10 -5.26
N ASP A 58 7.69 -15.34 -5.26
CA ASP A 58 6.85 -16.54 -5.19
C ASP A 58 6.15 -16.62 -3.84
N LEU A 59 6.83 -16.29 -2.74
CA LEU A 59 6.23 -16.21 -1.41
C LEU A 59 5.11 -15.15 -1.33
N LEU A 60 5.28 -13.99 -1.98
CA LEU A 60 4.24 -12.95 -2.05
C LEU A 60 3.05 -13.36 -2.92
N LYS A 61 3.28 -14.17 -3.95
CA LYS A 61 2.21 -14.74 -4.79
C LYS A 61 1.36 -15.72 -3.99
N ASP A 62 1.99 -16.60 -3.24
CA ASP A 62 1.32 -17.67 -2.49
C ASP A 62 0.71 -17.15 -1.19
N ASN A 63 1.34 -16.15 -0.58
CA ASN A 63 0.91 -15.51 0.65
C ASN A 63 0.55 -14.05 0.40
N GLN A 64 -0.72 -13.79 0.08
CA GLN A 64 -1.18 -12.41 -0.08
C GLN A 64 -0.89 -11.59 1.18
N TRP A 65 -0.10 -10.51 1.04
CA TRP A 65 0.11 -9.61 2.16
C TRP A 65 -1.13 -8.74 2.41
N LYS A 66 -1.56 -8.72 3.65
CA LYS A 66 -2.65 -7.86 4.14
C LYS A 66 -2.19 -7.19 5.42
N SER A 67 -2.41 -5.89 5.56
CA SER A 67 -2.31 -5.29 6.86
C SER A 67 -3.55 -5.70 7.67
N GLU A 68 -3.33 -6.39 8.79
CA GLU A 68 -4.43 -6.92 9.61
C GLU A 68 -5.22 -5.79 10.27
N LYS A 69 -4.52 -4.79 10.77
CA LYS A 69 -5.09 -3.60 11.38
C LYS A 69 -4.33 -2.37 10.93
N CYS A 70 -5.02 -1.32 10.62
CA CYS A 70 -4.36 -0.06 10.30
C CYS A 70 -4.02 0.75 11.55
N SER A 71 -4.52 0.33 12.71
CA SER A 71 -4.27 0.96 14.02
C SER A 71 -3.01 0.46 14.72
N ASP A 72 -2.47 -0.69 14.32
CA ASP A 72 -1.30 -1.25 14.98
C ASP A 72 -0.03 -0.55 14.52
N GLY A 73 0.37 0.48 15.27
CA GLY A 73 1.72 1.05 15.23
C GLY A 73 2.72 0.13 15.95
N SER A 74 2.80 -1.14 15.56
CA SER A 74 3.79 -2.05 16.13
C SER A 74 5.19 -1.61 15.72
N THR A 75 6.03 -1.35 16.72
CA THR A 75 7.46 -1.17 16.51
C THR A 75 7.99 -2.43 15.84
N PRO A 76 8.57 -2.35 14.63
CA PRO A 76 9.01 -3.53 13.93
C PRO A 76 10.11 -4.24 14.72
N SER A 77 9.88 -5.48 15.09
CA SER A 77 10.92 -6.35 15.64
C SER A 77 11.65 -7.01 14.46
N TYR A 78 12.84 -6.51 14.14
CA TYR A 78 13.62 -7.05 13.03
C TYR A 78 14.37 -8.31 13.48
N ASN A 79 14.09 -9.42 12.79
CA ASN A 79 14.90 -10.62 12.89
C ASN A 79 15.89 -10.63 11.73
N GLN A 80 17.18 -10.48 12.03
CA GLN A 80 18.25 -10.36 11.02
C GLN A 80 18.39 -11.59 10.11
N SER A 81 17.87 -12.74 10.51
CA SER A 81 18.02 -13.99 9.75
C SER A 81 17.05 -14.15 8.57
N ASN A 82 16.03 -13.29 8.45
CA ASN A 82 15.00 -13.47 7.44
C ASN A 82 14.57 -12.15 6.80
N ALA A 83 15.05 -11.92 5.58
CA ALA A 83 14.75 -10.70 4.83
C ALA A 83 13.27 -10.55 4.49
N TYR A 84 12.55 -11.65 4.20
CA TYR A 84 11.13 -11.63 3.89
C TYR A 84 10.32 -11.09 5.07
N ASP A 85 10.49 -11.68 6.26
CA ASP A 85 9.73 -11.27 7.44
C ASP A 85 10.07 -9.83 7.85
N ASN A 86 11.32 -9.42 7.74
CA ASN A 86 11.76 -8.05 8.00
C ASN A 86 11.09 -7.04 7.05
N LYS A 87 10.92 -7.38 5.77
CA LYS A 87 10.23 -6.53 4.81
C LYS A 87 8.74 -6.44 5.09
N ILE A 88 8.09 -7.55 5.40
CA ILE A 88 6.68 -7.58 5.80
C ILE A 88 6.44 -6.69 7.04
N GLN A 89 7.28 -6.79 8.05
CA GLN A 89 7.21 -5.95 9.24
C GLN A 89 7.43 -4.46 8.92
N LYS A 90 8.42 -4.15 8.08
CA LYS A 90 8.66 -2.79 7.60
C LYS A 90 7.43 -2.23 6.90
N TRP A 91 6.77 -3.01 6.05
CA TRP A 91 5.57 -2.58 5.35
C TRP A 91 4.39 -2.37 6.31
N ASN A 92 4.20 -3.28 7.27
CA ASN A 92 3.18 -3.12 8.32
C ASN A 92 3.39 -1.82 9.10
N SER A 93 4.62 -1.51 9.50
CA SER A 93 4.96 -0.26 10.17
C SER A 93 4.68 0.97 9.29
N ARG A 94 5.03 0.92 8.01
CA ARG A 94 4.83 2.06 7.10
C ARG A 94 3.36 2.35 6.76
N VAL A 95 2.50 1.33 6.75
CA VAL A 95 1.06 1.50 6.52
C VAL A 95 0.27 1.69 7.81
N SER A 96 0.95 1.77 8.96
CA SER A 96 0.34 1.99 10.26
C SER A 96 -0.37 3.36 10.35
N ARG A 97 -1.18 3.52 11.37
CA ARG A 97 -1.95 4.74 11.67
C ARG A 97 -1.11 6.01 11.73
N ASP A 98 0.15 5.90 12.16
CA ASP A 98 1.05 7.05 12.30
C ASP A 98 1.41 7.67 10.93
N ASN A 99 1.39 6.86 9.88
CA ASN A 99 1.77 7.28 8.53
C ASN A 99 0.55 7.53 7.62
N ILE A 100 -0.49 6.70 7.73
CA ILE A 100 -1.72 6.82 6.95
C ILE A 100 -2.91 6.85 7.90
N LYS A 101 -3.71 7.91 7.81
CA LYS A 101 -4.89 8.07 8.65
C LYS A 101 -5.82 6.87 8.54
N CYS A 102 -6.05 6.21 9.67
CA CYS A 102 -6.95 5.09 9.82
C CYS A 102 -8.20 5.53 10.59
N VAL A 103 -9.36 5.29 10.03
CA VAL A 103 -10.66 5.60 10.64
C VAL A 103 -11.36 4.32 11.09
N ASP A 104 -11.25 3.27 10.28
CA ASP A 104 -11.93 1.99 10.52
C ASP A 104 -11.01 0.84 10.09
N ASP A 105 -10.56 0.02 11.06
CA ASP A 105 -9.65 -1.09 10.82
C ASP A 105 -10.20 -2.12 9.83
N GLN A 106 -11.52 -2.30 9.79
CA GLN A 106 -12.15 -3.28 8.90
C GLN A 106 -12.28 -2.78 7.46
N LYS A 107 -12.43 -1.47 7.29
CA LYS A 107 -12.68 -0.85 5.97
C LYS A 107 -11.41 -0.29 5.34
N ASP A 108 -10.47 0.20 6.16
CA ASP A 108 -9.22 0.82 5.70
C ASP A 108 -8.12 -0.23 5.45
N LYS A 109 -8.48 -1.34 4.81
CA LYS A 109 -7.57 -2.44 4.48
C LYS A 109 -6.53 -2.02 3.45
N LYS A 110 -5.33 -2.60 3.60
CA LYS A 110 -4.23 -2.48 2.65
C LYS A 110 -3.84 -3.88 2.23
N VAL A 111 -3.86 -4.13 0.94
CA VAL A 111 -3.69 -5.48 0.38
C VAL A 111 -2.75 -5.43 -0.80
N LEU A 112 -1.75 -6.30 -0.78
CA LEU A 112 -0.87 -6.57 -1.92
C LEU A 112 -1.20 -7.95 -2.47
N THR A 113 -1.60 -8.00 -3.74
CA THR A 113 -1.83 -9.23 -4.47
C THR A 113 -0.81 -9.34 -5.59
N MET A 114 -0.10 -10.47 -5.66
CA MET A 114 0.83 -10.77 -6.74
C MET A 114 0.25 -11.85 -7.65
N HIS A 115 0.32 -11.65 -8.94
CA HIS A 115 -0.10 -12.62 -9.95
C HIS A 115 1.08 -12.93 -10.86
N GLN A 116 1.32 -14.21 -11.10
CA GLN A 116 2.28 -14.66 -12.09
C GLN A 116 1.59 -14.76 -13.45
N ILE A 117 2.18 -14.12 -14.45
CA ILE A 117 1.72 -14.19 -15.83
C ILE A 117 2.78 -14.96 -16.63
N CYS A 118 2.33 -15.97 -17.35
CA CYS A 118 3.19 -16.76 -18.24
C CYS A 118 2.73 -16.61 -19.68
N HIS A 119 3.66 -16.53 -20.61
CA HIS A 119 3.36 -16.34 -22.03
C HIS A 119 2.70 -17.56 -22.70
N SER A 120 3.01 -18.77 -22.26
CA SER A 120 2.46 -20.00 -22.85
C SER A 120 2.26 -21.07 -21.78
N GLY A 121 1.06 -21.09 -21.20
CA GLY A 121 0.65 -22.04 -20.17
C GLY A 121 1.82 -22.54 -19.37
N CYS A 122 2.03 -22.05 -18.14
CA CYS A 122 3.18 -22.37 -17.28
C CYS A 122 3.36 -23.87 -17.10
N SER A 123 3.78 -24.57 -18.14
CA SER A 123 4.13 -25.98 -18.06
C SER A 123 5.44 -26.09 -17.31
N ILE A 124 5.37 -26.77 -16.19
CA ILE A 124 6.43 -26.92 -15.17
C ILE A 124 7.67 -27.62 -15.72
N THR A 125 7.59 -28.26 -16.89
CA THR A 125 8.63 -29.14 -17.41
C THR A 125 9.87 -28.45 -17.96
N LYS A 126 9.80 -27.18 -18.33
CA LYS A 126 10.99 -26.32 -18.64
C LYS A 126 10.67 -24.85 -18.37
N PRO A 127 10.70 -24.39 -17.12
CA PRO A 127 10.54 -22.97 -16.82
C PRO A 127 11.76 -22.23 -17.33
N GLN A 128 11.67 -21.60 -18.48
CA GLN A 128 12.64 -20.61 -18.88
C GLN A 128 12.49 -19.43 -17.92
N ALA A 129 13.58 -19.07 -17.23
CA ALA A 129 13.54 -18.07 -16.16
C ALA A 129 13.04 -16.68 -16.62
N HIS A 130 13.09 -16.41 -17.94
CA HIS A 130 12.64 -15.17 -18.54
C HIS A 130 11.14 -15.15 -18.95
N ASP A 131 10.43 -16.27 -18.80
CA ASP A 131 9.01 -16.34 -19.13
C ASP A 131 8.10 -16.00 -17.93
N LYS A 132 8.68 -15.85 -16.75
CA LYS A 132 7.94 -15.49 -15.54
C LYS A 132 7.87 -13.99 -15.37
N ILE A 133 6.68 -13.43 -15.55
CA ILE A 133 6.37 -12.03 -15.26
C ILE A 133 5.39 -12.02 -14.09
N TYR A 134 5.68 -11.19 -13.10
CA TYR A 134 4.78 -10.99 -11.97
C TYR A 134 4.13 -9.61 -12.07
N VAL A 135 2.83 -9.56 -11.88
CA VAL A 135 2.07 -8.30 -11.77
C VAL A 135 1.57 -8.15 -10.36
N GLY A 136 2.00 -7.09 -9.72
CA GLY A 136 1.54 -6.69 -8.40
C GLY A 136 0.39 -5.69 -8.49
N ARG A 137 -0.62 -5.89 -7.66
CA ARG A 137 -1.68 -4.91 -7.39
C ARG A 137 -1.67 -4.56 -5.92
N MET A 138 -1.34 -3.32 -5.61
CA MET A 138 -1.49 -2.76 -4.27
C MET A 138 -2.81 -2.00 -4.17
N GLU A 139 -3.63 -2.36 -3.20
CA GLU A 139 -4.88 -1.68 -2.86
C GLU A 139 -4.74 -1.03 -1.49
N LEU A 140 -4.98 0.28 -1.43
CA LEU A 140 -5.07 1.04 -0.19
C LEU A 140 -6.48 1.62 -0.06
N ASN A 141 -7.18 1.22 0.97
CA ASN A 141 -8.45 1.81 1.37
C ASN A 141 -8.18 2.83 2.48
N MET A 142 -8.82 3.97 2.40
CA MET A 142 -8.67 5.12 3.31
C MET A 142 -10.02 5.73 3.65
N GLN A 143 -10.10 6.47 4.76
CA GLN A 143 -11.28 7.20 5.22
C GLN A 143 -12.53 6.30 5.36
N GLY A 144 -12.38 5.19 6.11
CA GLY A 144 -13.47 4.25 6.31
C GLY A 144 -13.88 3.51 5.04
N GLY A 145 -12.92 3.25 4.13
CA GLY A 145 -13.15 2.54 2.87
C GLY A 145 -13.81 3.38 1.77
N THR A 146 -14.08 4.68 2.03
CA THR A 146 -14.71 5.55 1.04
C THR A 146 -13.78 5.97 -0.09
N LYS A 147 -12.47 5.95 0.17
CA LYS A 147 -11.44 6.25 -0.82
C LYS A 147 -10.52 5.07 -1.01
N LYS A 148 -10.36 4.68 -2.27
CA LYS A 148 -9.51 3.57 -2.67
C LYS A 148 -8.44 4.05 -3.64
N LYS A 149 -7.21 3.59 -3.42
CA LYS A 149 -6.08 3.80 -4.33
C LYS A 149 -5.58 2.44 -4.79
N TYR A 150 -5.43 2.28 -6.08
CA TYR A 150 -4.81 1.11 -6.69
C TYR A 150 -3.50 1.51 -7.34
N LEU A 151 -2.46 0.72 -7.15
CA LEU A 151 -1.24 0.79 -7.94
C LEU A 151 -0.96 -0.59 -8.53
N TYR A 152 -0.64 -0.59 -9.80
CA TYR A 152 -0.20 -1.78 -10.53
C TYR A 152 1.26 -1.62 -10.87
N PHE A 153 2.05 -2.66 -10.69
CA PHE A 153 3.46 -2.68 -11.05
C PHE A 153 3.84 -4.07 -11.58
N GLN A 154 4.87 -4.11 -12.40
CA GLN A 154 5.37 -5.33 -13.00
C GLN A 154 6.77 -5.62 -12.47
N VAL A 155 7.01 -6.89 -12.13
CA VAL A 155 8.33 -7.40 -11.73
C VAL A 155 8.73 -8.50 -12.72
N LYS A 156 9.90 -8.33 -13.34
CA LYS A 156 10.47 -9.27 -14.31
C LYS A 156 11.76 -9.87 -13.77
#